data_f769e17b8778c3d48ce82e4b17ee46d5
#
_entry.id   f769e17b8778c3d48ce82e4b17ee46d5
#
_cell.length_a   1.000
_cell.length_b   1.000
_cell.length_c   1.000
_cell.angle_alpha   90.00
_cell.angle_beta   90.00
_cell.angle_gamma   90.00
#
_symmetry.space_group_name_H-M   'P 1'
#
loop_
_entity.id
_entity.type
_entity.pdbx_description
1 polymer ?
#
loop_
_entity_poly.entity_id
_entity_poly.type
_entity_poly.pdbx_seq_one_letter_code
_entity_poly.pdbx_strand_id
1 'polypeptide(L)'
;MISFQNFSFRYEESKDFTLRGIDMTVRTGEFILLTGRSGCGKTTLIRSLNGLIPHFYPGEIKGDLLMDGHSLLEMKPSELAGQVGTVFQDPRSQFFMTDTTRELAFGCENLGLAREETIDRIARVAKELELVEYLNRSIFALSSGEKQQIAIGSVYALAPKVYIFDEPSANLDYAATKRLAEIMEKLKSAGYTIFVVEHRFYYLRDLIDRAFLIQLSLIHISEPTRLDV
;
A
#
# COMPACT_ATOMS: atom_id res chain seq x y z
N MET A 1 13.19 7.19 3.78
CA MET A 1 12.51 7.85 4.92
C MET A 1 11.35 8.68 4.40
N ILE A 2 10.20 8.58 5.05
CA ILE A 2 8.99 9.36 4.70
C ILE A 2 8.70 10.34 5.84
N SER A 3 8.36 11.60 5.51
CA SER A 3 8.08 12.64 6.50
C SER A 3 6.90 13.49 6.09
N PHE A 4 5.88 13.52 6.92
CA PHE A 4 4.80 14.50 6.86
C PHE A 4 5.21 15.67 7.77
N GLN A 5 5.16 16.90 7.24
CA GLN A 5 5.59 18.12 7.93
C GLN A 5 4.43 19.11 7.97
N ASN A 6 3.73 19.17 9.11
CA ASN A 6 2.53 19.97 9.31
C ASN A 6 1.51 19.80 8.17
N PHE A 7 1.40 18.56 7.66
CA PHE A 7 0.63 18.25 6.46
C PHE A 7 -0.86 18.31 6.76
N SER A 8 -1.59 19.09 5.96
CA SER A 8 -3.05 19.23 6.03
C SER A 8 -3.63 19.12 4.64
N PHE A 9 -4.78 18.46 4.50
CA PHE A 9 -5.47 18.34 3.23
C PHE A 9 -6.98 18.51 3.39
N ARG A 10 -7.58 19.27 2.47
CA ARG A 10 -9.01 19.48 2.33
C ARG A 10 -9.41 19.26 0.88
N TYR A 11 -10.36 18.35 0.63
CA TYR A 11 -10.95 18.19 -0.71
C TYR A 11 -11.63 19.46 -1.17
N GLU A 12 -11.61 19.74 -2.47
CA GLU A 12 -12.17 20.97 -3.05
C GLU A 12 -13.65 21.18 -2.69
N GLU A 13 -14.44 20.10 -2.68
CA GLU A 13 -15.87 20.11 -2.35
C GLU A 13 -16.17 20.14 -0.83
N SER A 14 -15.14 20.00 0.01
CA SER A 14 -15.30 19.95 1.47
C SER A 14 -15.08 21.31 2.11
N LYS A 15 -15.85 21.60 3.18
CA LYS A 15 -15.64 22.80 4.01
C LYS A 15 -14.50 22.61 5.01
N ASP A 16 -14.29 21.38 5.48
CA ASP A 16 -13.37 21.05 6.55
C ASP A 16 -12.15 20.28 6.04
N PHE A 17 -11.02 20.50 6.71
CA PHE A 17 -9.80 19.70 6.46
C PHE A 17 -10.02 18.26 6.90
N THR A 18 -9.77 17.33 5.99
CA THR A 18 -9.81 15.88 6.25
C THR A 18 -8.56 15.41 6.99
N LEU A 19 -7.42 16.05 6.77
CA LEU A 19 -6.18 15.88 7.54
C LEU A 19 -5.75 17.24 8.06
N ARG A 20 -5.29 17.31 9.31
CA ARG A 20 -4.92 18.57 9.95
C ARG A 20 -3.60 18.44 10.68
N GLY A 21 -2.59 19.21 10.26
CA GLY A 21 -1.32 19.35 10.96
C GLY A 21 -0.64 18.00 11.27
N ILE A 22 -0.61 17.13 10.28
CA ILE A 22 0.00 15.82 10.45
C ILE A 22 1.53 15.97 10.49
N ASP A 23 2.12 15.59 11.61
CA ASP A 23 3.56 15.47 11.79
C ASP A 23 3.91 14.01 12.06
N MET A 24 4.53 13.36 11.09
CA MET A 24 4.85 11.94 11.16
C MET A 24 6.14 11.65 10.38
N THR A 25 7.05 10.93 10.98
CA THR A 25 8.25 10.43 10.30
C THR A 25 8.28 8.91 10.35
N VAL A 26 8.49 8.28 9.19
CA VAL A 26 8.60 6.82 9.03
C VAL A 26 9.98 6.50 8.47
N ARG A 27 10.70 5.61 9.14
CA ARG A 27 12.01 5.15 8.72
C ARG A 27 11.88 4.10 7.62
N THR A 28 12.91 3.97 6.83
CA THR A 28 12.99 2.87 5.84
C THR A 28 12.94 1.52 6.56
N GLY A 29 12.12 0.60 6.05
CA GLY A 29 11.95 -0.74 6.61
C GLY A 29 10.94 -0.83 7.76
N GLU A 30 10.33 0.28 8.22
CA GLU A 30 9.29 0.22 9.25
C GLU A 30 7.97 -0.34 8.69
N PHE A 31 7.31 -1.14 9.51
CA PHE A 31 5.95 -1.63 9.30
C PHE A 31 4.96 -0.79 10.11
N ILE A 32 4.16 0.00 9.43
CA ILE A 32 3.26 0.99 10.02
C ILE A 32 1.80 0.53 9.91
N LEU A 33 1.12 0.43 11.03
CA LEU A 33 -0.33 0.28 11.09
C LEU A 33 -1.00 1.65 11.15
N LEU A 34 -1.93 1.90 10.22
CA LEU A 34 -2.85 3.03 10.26
C LEU A 34 -4.23 2.53 10.67
N THR A 35 -4.73 2.97 11.80
CA THR A 35 -6.06 2.56 12.31
C THR A 35 -6.89 3.78 12.73
N GLY A 36 -8.17 3.58 12.98
CA GLY A 36 -9.11 4.62 13.34
C GLY A 36 -10.49 4.38 12.75
N ARG A 37 -11.47 5.17 13.16
CA ARG A 37 -12.86 5.05 12.69
C ARG A 37 -12.97 5.26 11.18
N SER A 38 -14.03 4.71 10.57
CA SER A 38 -14.35 5.00 9.18
C SER A 38 -14.52 6.50 8.97
N GLY A 39 -14.01 7.03 7.86
CA GLY A 39 -14.09 8.46 7.53
C GLY A 39 -13.11 9.38 8.28
N CYS A 40 -12.20 8.87 9.13
CA CYS A 40 -11.26 9.71 9.88
C CYS A 40 -10.06 10.23 9.07
N GLY A 41 -9.91 9.86 7.79
CA GLY A 41 -8.84 10.35 6.91
C GLY A 41 -7.76 9.31 6.54
N LYS A 42 -7.87 8.02 6.93
CA LYS A 42 -6.88 6.98 6.58
C LYS A 42 -6.64 6.89 5.06
N THR A 43 -7.71 6.73 4.30
CA THR A 43 -7.64 6.66 2.84
C THR A 43 -7.08 7.95 2.23
N THR A 44 -7.37 9.11 2.83
CA THR A 44 -6.80 10.40 2.39
C THR A 44 -5.30 10.44 2.62
N LEU A 45 -4.81 9.92 3.76
CA LEU A 45 -3.39 9.85 4.05
C LEU A 45 -2.66 8.96 3.03
N ILE A 46 -3.18 7.75 2.74
CA ILE A 46 -2.54 6.87 1.76
C ILE A 46 -2.65 7.39 0.33
N ARG A 47 -3.73 8.13 -0.01
CA ARG A 47 -3.84 8.83 -1.30
C ARG A 47 -2.80 9.93 -1.47
N SER A 48 -2.37 10.56 -0.38
CA SER A 48 -1.26 11.52 -0.42
C SER A 48 0.07 10.80 -0.65
N LEU A 49 0.28 9.64 -0.01
CA LEU A 49 1.51 8.86 -0.16
C LEU A 49 1.69 8.28 -1.58
N ASN A 50 0.61 7.84 -2.22
CA ASN A 50 0.68 7.23 -3.55
C ASN A 50 0.46 8.22 -4.70
N GLY A 51 0.41 9.53 -4.40
CA GLY A 51 0.31 10.60 -5.40
C GLY A 51 -1.06 10.76 -6.05
N LEU A 52 -2.11 10.08 -5.57
CA LEU A 52 -3.47 10.34 -6.00
C LEU A 52 -3.93 11.73 -5.55
N ILE A 53 -3.40 12.24 -4.45
CA ILE A 53 -3.49 13.63 -4.03
C ILE A 53 -2.12 14.27 -4.33
N PRO A 54 -2.07 15.40 -5.04
CA PRO A 54 -3.20 16.21 -5.55
C PRO A 54 -3.68 15.85 -6.97
N HIS A 55 -3.05 14.92 -7.66
CA HIS A 55 -3.19 14.76 -9.12
C HIS A 55 -4.58 14.30 -9.58
N PHE A 56 -5.24 13.41 -8.83
CA PHE A 56 -6.57 12.88 -9.14
C PHE A 56 -7.65 13.40 -8.19
N TYR A 57 -7.25 13.82 -7.00
CA TYR A 57 -8.13 14.40 -6.00
C TYR A 57 -7.63 15.82 -5.67
N PRO A 58 -8.15 16.85 -6.37
CA PRO A 58 -7.74 18.22 -6.13
C PRO A 58 -8.23 18.73 -4.77
N GLY A 59 -7.50 19.68 -4.21
CA GLY A 59 -7.84 20.26 -2.93
C GLY A 59 -6.78 21.23 -2.41
N GLU A 60 -7.04 21.76 -1.22
CA GLU A 60 -6.10 22.64 -0.52
C GLU A 60 -5.12 21.81 0.30
N ILE A 61 -3.83 22.04 0.09
CA ILE A 61 -2.73 21.42 0.83
C ILE A 61 -2.01 22.48 1.63
N LYS A 62 -1.61 22.14 2.86
CA LYS A 62 -0.70 22.91 3.70
C LYS A 62 0.39 21.98 4.21
N GLY A 63 1.60 22.52 4.43
CA GLY A 63 2.74 21.71 4.82
C GLY A 63 3.28 20.89 3.65
N ASP A 64 4.04 19.84 3.94
CA ASP A 64 4.67 19.02 2.90
C ASP A 64 4.67 17.52 3.27
N LEU A 65 4.88 16.70 2.24
CA LEU A 65 5.05 15.26 2.35
C LEU A 65 6.30 14.86 1.57
N LEU A 66 7.33 14.45 2.30
CA LEU A 66 8.64 14.16 1.72
C LEU A 66 8.93 12.65 1.71
N MET A 67 9.58 12.17 0.67
CA MET A 67 10.24 10.87 0.62
C MET A 67 11.71 11.08 0.23
N ASP A 68 12.61 10.62 1.09
CA ASP A 68 14.06 10.78 0.94
C ASP A 68 14.47 12.24 0.68
N GLY A 69 13.75 13.21 1.27
CA GLY A 69 13.99 14.64 1.16
C GLY A 69 13.37 15.33 -0.05
N HIS A 70 12.66 14.59 -0.91
CA HIS A 70 11.96 15.13 -2.08
C HIS A 70 10.45 15.16 -1.84
N SER A 71 9.81 16.26 -2.23
CA SER A 71 8.35 16.41 -2.08
C SER A 71 7.61 15.44 -3.00
N LEU A 72 6.78 14.58 -2.41
CA LEU A 72 5.91 13.67 -3.18
C LEU A 72 4.80 14.44 -3.90
N LEU A 73 4.47 15.63 -3.41
CA LEU A 73 3.40 16.48 -3.99
C LEU A 73 3.80 17.05 -5.35
N GLU A 74 5.10 17.19 -5.60
CA GLU A 74 5.64 17.71 -6.86
C GLU A 74 5.97 16.60 -7.87
N MET A 75 6.06 15.34 -7.42
CA MET A 75 6.38 14.20 -8.27
C MET A 75 5.20 13.82 -9.15
N LYS A 76 5.45 13.50 -10.42
CA LYS A 76 4.42 12.98 -11.31
C LYS A 76 3.98 11.58 -10.88
N PRO A 77 2.70 11.20 -11.10
CA PRO A 77 2.22 9.84 -10.79
C PRO A 77 3.06 8.72 -11.42
N SER A 78 3.60 8.93 -12.63
CA SER A 78 4.47 7.97 -13.30
C SER A 78 5.82 7.76 -12.60
N GLU A 79 6.34 8.79 -11.93
CA GLU A 79 7.59 8.73 -11.15
C GLU A 79 7.36 8.03 -9.80
N LEU A 80 6.17 8.25 -9.22
CA LEU A 80 5.75 7.62 -7.97
C LEU A 80 5.39 6.14 -8.13
N ALA A 81 4.84 5.74 -9.27
CA ALA A 81 4.40 4.35 -9.53
C ALA A 81 5.53 3.31 -9.37
N GLY A 82 6.78 3.69 -9.62
CA GLY A 82 7.95 2.84 -9.39
C GLY A 82 8.50 2.90 -7.95
N GLN A 83 7.99 3.78 -7.09
CA GLN A 83 8.50 3.98 -5.74
C GLN A 83 7.49 3.60 -4.65
N VAL A 84 6.20 3.78 -4.93
CA VAL A 84 5.10 3.49 -3.99
C VAL A 84 4.11 2.56 -4.68
N GLY A 85 4.01 1.34 -4.17
CA GLY A 85 3.06 0.34 -4.64
C GLY A 85 1.84 0.27 -3.71
N THR A 86 0.64 0.24 -4.28
CA THR A 86 -0.60 0.17 -3.50
C THR A 86 -1.39 -1.08 -3.85
N VAL A 87 -1.80 -1.82 -2.82
CA VAL A 87 -2.74 -2.93 -2.91
C VAL A 87 -4.06 -2.46 -2.32
N PHE A 88 -5.11 -2.40 -3.15
CA PHE A 88 -6.42 -1.90 -2.76
C PHE A 88 -7.26 -2.96 -2.04
N GLN A 89 -8.30 -2.49 -1.33
CA GLN A 89 -9.23 -3.32 -0.57
C GLN A 89 -9.95 -4.38 -1.43
N ASP A 90 -10.37 -4.02 -2.64
CA ASP A 90 -10.92 -4.96 -3.61
C ASP A 90 -9.90 -5.20 -4.74
N PRO A 91 -9.24 -6.39 -4.77
CA PRO A 91 -8.28 -6.72 -5.82
C PRO A 91 -8.88 -6.61 -7.23
N ARG A 92 -10.20 -6.83 -7.37
CA ARG A 92 -10.86 -6.76 -8.70
C ARG A 92 -10.84 -5.36 -9.30
N SER A 93 -10.84 -4.33 -8.47
CA SER A 93 -10.72 -2.94 -8.92
C SER A 93 -9.31 -2.57 -9.39
N GLN A 94 -8.32 -3.41 -9.09
CA GLN A 94 -6.92 -3.20 -9.43
C GLN A 94 -6.53 -3.86 -10.76
N PHE A 95 -7.24 -4.91 -11.18
CA PHE A 95 -6.87 -5.71 -12.35
C PHE A 95 -7.20 -5.01 -13.65
N PHE A 96 -6.25 -5.04 -14.57
CA PHE A 96 -6.37 -4.55 -15.94
C PHE A 96 -6.42 -5.69 -16.96
N MET A 97 -5.83 -6.85 -16.64
CA MET A 97 -5.74 -8.00 -17.51
C MET A 97 -6.75 -9.08 -17.13
N THR A 98 -7.00 -10.00 -18.03
CA THR A 98 -7.86 -11.18 -17.80
C THR A 98 -7.08 -12.43 -17.43
N ASP A 99 -5.75 -12.38 -17.61
CA ASP A 99 -4.79 -13.46 -17.37
C ASP A 99 -3.80 -13.05 -16.28
N THR A 100 -3.52 -13.95 -15.35
CA THR A 100 -2.66 -13.71 -14.19
C THR A 100 -1.22 -13.33 -14.56
N THR A 101 -0.64 -14.00 -15.55
CA THR A 101 0.75 -13.73 -15.96
C THR A 101 0.87 -12.35 -16.59
N ARG A 102 -0.10 -11.96 -17.41
CA ARG A 102 -0.15 -10.62 -18.00
C ARG A 102 -0.41 -9.56 -16.93
N GLU A 103 -1.23 -9.86 -15.92
CA GLU A 103 -1.45 -8.94 -14.80
C GLU A 103 -0.17 -8.68 -14.00
N LEU A 104 0.63 -9.73 -13.74
CA LEU A 104 1.94 -9.59 -13.10
C LEU A 104 2.92 -8.77 -13.95
N ALA A 105 2.82 -8.86 -15.29
CA ALA A 105 3.67 -8.12 -16.22
C ALA A 105 3.27 -6.65 -16.40
N PHE A 106 1.98 -6.35 -16.26
CA PHE A 106 1.37 -5.09 -16.67
C PHE A 106 2.08 -3.85 -16.14
N GLY A 107 2.38 -3.84 -14.84
CA GLY A 107 3.07 -2.71 -14.22
C GLY A 107 4.51 -2.54 -14.74
N CYS A 108 5.24 -3.64 -14.93
CA CYS A 108 6.60 -3.61 -15.46
C CYS A 108 6.64 -3.08 -16.89
N GLU A 109 5.69 -3.51 -17.74
CA GLU A 109 5.56 -3.03 -19.11
C GLU A 109 5.22 -1.54 -19.16
N ASN A 110 4.33 -1.06 -18.30
CA ASN A 110 3.98 0.36 -18.19
C ASN A 110 5.15 1.24 -17.72
N LEU A 111 6.06 0.70 -16.91
CA LEU A 111 7.31 1.38 -16.53
C LEU A 111 8.37 1.31 -17.63
N GLY A 112 8.09 0.65 -18.75
CA GLY A 112 9.00 0.54 -19.89
C GLY A 112 10.16 -0.41 -19.67
N LEU A 113 10.03 -1.39 -18.76
CA LEU A 113 11.07 -2.40 -18.53
C LEU A 113 11.23 -3.28 -19.79
N ALA A 114 12.47 -3.72 -20.01
CA ALA A 114 12.76 -4.67 -21.09
C ALA A 114 11.99 -5.98 -20.88
N ARG A 115 11.62 -6.64 -21.99
CA ARG A 115 10.88 -7.89 -21.96
C ARG A 115 11.56 -8.98 -21.12
N GLU A 116 12.86 -9.11 -21.27
CA GLU A 116 13.66 -10.10 -20.54
C GLU A 116 13.64 -9.83 -19.03
N GLU A 117 13.84 -8.57 -18.63
CA GLU A 117 13.76 -8.14 -17.23
C GLU A 117 12.35 -8.38 -16.66
N THR A 118 11.31 -8.11 -17.42
CA THR A 118 9.92 -8.36 -17.00
C THR A 118 9.68 -9.85 -16.75
N ILE A 119 10.14 -10.73 -17.65
CA ILE A 119 10.03 -12.19 -17.49
C ILE A 119 10.75 -12.65 -16.23
N ASP A 120 11.98 -12.19 -16.01
CA ASP A 120 12.77 -12.56 -14.84
C ASP A 120 12.12 -12.10 -13.53
N ARG A 121 11.55 -10.88 -13.51
CA ARG A 121 10.81 -10.37 -12.37
C ARG A 121 9.59 -11.21 -12.06
N ILE A 122 8.78 -11.55 -13.07
CA ILE A 122 7.60 -12.42 -12.91
C ILE A 122 7.98 -13.78 -12.38
N ALA A 123 9.02 -14.41 -12.93
CA ALA A 123 9.49 -15.72 -12.49
C ALA A 123 9.94 -15.69 -11.02
N ARG A 124 10.69 -14.65 -10.63
CA ARG A 124 11.10 -14.43 -9.25
C ARG A 124 9.91 -14.24 -8.31
N VAL A 125 8.99 -13.32 -8.65
CA VAL A 125 7.77 -13.04 -7.87
C VAL A 125 6.93 -14.30 -7.71
N ALA A 126 6.70 -15.05 -8.78
CA ALA A 126 5.92 -16.26 -8.75
C ALA A 126 6.55 -17.31 -7.81
N LYS A 127 7.87 -17.40 -7.76
CA LYS A 127 8.60 -18.30 -6.86
C LYS A 127 8.54 -17.82 -5.41
N GLU A 128 8.86 -16.55 -5.16
CA GLU A 128 8.95 -15.97 -3.80
C GLU A 128 7.61 -15.92 -3.09
N LEU A 129 6.54 -15.60 -3.83
CA LEU A 129 5.18 -15.53 -3.30
C LEU A 129 4.35 -16.80 -3.53
N GLU A 130 4.97 -17.88 -4.03
CA GLU A 130 4.32 -19.18 -4.27
C GLU A 130 3.12 -19.09 -5.24
N LEU A 131 3.27 -18.27 -6.30
CA LEU A 131 2.23 -18.02 -7.32
C LEU A 131 2.39 -18.89 -8.57
N VAL A 132 3.38 -19.79 -8.63
CA VAL A 132 3.70 -20.57 -9.84
C VAL A 132 2.48 -21.33 -10.37
N GLU A 133 1.69 -21.92 -9.48
CA GLU A 133 0.48 -22.66 -9.85
C GLU A 133 -0.65 -21.79 -10.41
N TYR A 134 -0.61 -20.47 -10.19
CA TYR A 134 -1.61 -19.52 -10.67
C TYR A 134 -1.24 -18.89 -11.99
N LEU A 135 -0.02 -19.09 -12.50
CA LEU A 135 0.39 -18.53 -13.78
C LEU A 135 -0.47 -19.08 -14.94
N ASN A 136 -0.70 -18.24 -15.95
CA ASN A 136 -1.50 -18.54 -17.14
C ASN A 136 -2.95 -18.96 -16.84
N ARG A 137 -3.49 -18.55 -15.69
CA ARG A 137 -4.89 -18.77 -15.36
C ARG A 137 -5.72 -17.52 -15.63
N SER A 138 -7.01 -17.73 -15.89
CA SER A 138 -7.98 -16.63 -15.91
C SER A 138 -8.16 -16.06 -14.50
N ILE A 139 -8.05 -14.73 -14.35
CA ILE A 139 -8.29 -14.02 -13.08
C ILE A 139 -9.73 -14.27 -12.59
N PHE A 140 -10.68 -14.46 -13.50
CA PHE A 140 -12.08 -14.73 -13.14
C PHE A 140 -12.29 -16.08 -12.45
N ALA A 141 -11.40 -17.04 -12.71
CA ALA A 141 -11.46 -18.39 -12.12
C ALA A 141 -10.84 -18.44 -10.70
N LEU A 142 -10.20 -17.38 -10.23
CA LEU A 142 -9.55 -17.33 -8.94
C LEU A 142 -10.53 -17.02 -7.80
N SER A 143 -10.29 -17.61 -6.63
CA SER A 143 -10.92 -17.24 -5.35
C SER A 143 -10.50 -15.82 -4.91
N SER A 144 -11.17 -15.25 -3.91
CA SER A 144 -10.82 -13.92 -3.37
C SER A 144 -9.38 -13.89 -2.82
N GLY A 145 -8.96 -14.94 -2.11
CA GLY A 145 -7.59 -15.02 -1.58
C GLY A 145 -6.54 -15.13 -2.67
N GLU A 146 -6.77 -15.94 -3.71
CA GLU A 146 -5.86 -16.05 -4.86
C GLU A 146 -5.78 -14.72 -5.64
N LYS A 147 -6.91 -14.03 -5.82
CA LYS A 147 -6.92 -12.69 -6.41
C LYS A 147 -6.08 -11.70 -5.61
N GLN A 148 -6.20 -11.73 -4.28
CA GLN A 148 -5.38 -10.88 -3.41
C GLN A 148 -3.87 -11.15 -3.58
N GLN A 149 -3.49 -12.43 -3.68
CA GLN A 149 -2.09 -12.80 -3.91
C GLN A 149 -1.56 -12.32 -5.28
N ILE A 150 -2.37 -12.43 -6.35
CA ILE A 150 -2.00 -11.89 -7.68
C ILE A 150 -1.89 -10.36 -7.62
N ALA A 151 -2.80 -9.66 -6.95
CA ALA A 151 -2.73 -8.22 -6.79
C ALA A 151 -1.48 -7.78 -6.02
N ILE A 152 -1.08 -8.50 -4.99
CA ILE A 152 0.18 -8.26 -4.29
C ILE A 152 1.37 -8.56 -5.20
N GLY A 153 1.32 -9.67 -5.93
CA GLY A 153 2.36 -10.07 -6.87
C GLY A 153 2.60 -9.04 -7.97
N SER A 154 1.55 -8.45 -8.53
CA SER A 154 1.66 -7.41 -9.56
C SER A 154 2.36 -6.14 -9.03
N VAL A 155 2.06 -5.76 -7.78
CA VAL A 155 2.76 -4.65 -7.10
C VAL A 155 4.21 -5.04 -6.75
N TYR A 156 4.43 -6.28 -6.28
CA TYR A 156 5.76 -6.76 -5.93
C TYR A 156 6.71 -6.83 -7.13
N ALA A 157 6.19 -7.12 -8.33
CA ALA A 157 6.96 -7.14 -9.56
C ALA A 157 7.57 -5.75 -9.91
N LEU A 158 6.94 -4.66 -9.47
CA LEU A 158 7.47 -3.30 -9.63
C LEU A 158 8.67 -3.02 -8.72
N ALA A 159 8.85 -3.81 -7.65
CA ALA A 159 9.86 -3.64 -6.61
C ALA A 159 9.88 -2.20 -6.02
N PRO A 160 8.73 -1.66 -5.58
CA PRO A 160 8.66 -0.32 -5.02
C PRO A 160 9.41 -0.26 -3.67
N LYS A 161 9.80 0.94 -3.24
CA LYS A 161 10.42 1.16 -1.92
C LYS A 161 9.40 1.10 -0.78
N VAL A 162 8.16 1.45 -1.08
CA VAL A 162 7.06 1.57 -0.12
C VAL A 162 5.86 0.77 -0.60
N TYR A 163 5.33 -0.07 0.27
CA TYR A 163 4.09 -0.80 0.05
C TYR A 163 2.97 -0.21 0.88
N ILE A 164 1.82 0.00 0.26
CA ILE A 164 0.60 0.43 0.93
C ILE A 164 -0.45 -0.67 0.75
N PHE A 165 -1.06 -1.10 1.85
CA PHE A 165 -2.16 -2.04 1.86
C PHE A 165 -3.40 -1.37 2.47
N ASP A 166 -4.45 -1.21 1.67
CA ASP A 166 -5.70 -0.60 2.12
C ASP A 166 -6.73 -1.69 2.42
N GLU A 167 -6.96 -1.98 3.71
CA GLU A 167 -7.86 -3.00 4.24
C GLU A 167 -7.73 -4.38 3.53
N PRO A 168 -6.52 -4.93 3.41
CA PRO A 168 -6.26 -6.08 2.54
C PRO A 168 -6.91 -7.38 3.01
N SER A 169 -7.36 -7.48 4.27
CA SER A 169 -8.01 -8.67 4.81
C SER A 169 -9.55 -8.64 4.75
N ALA A 170 -10.16 -7.56 4.24
CA ALA A 170 -11.60 -7.32 4.35
C ALA A 170 -12.48 -8.46 3.81
N ASN A 171 -12.05 -9.12 2.71
CA ASN A 171 -12.79 -10.16 2.01
C ASN A 171 -12.10 -11.54 2.08
N LEU A 172 -11.21 -11.74 3.05
CA LEU A 172 -10.42 -12.97 3.20
C LEU A 172 -10.94 -13.85 4.35
N ASP A 173 -10.88 -15.14 4.14
CA ASP A 173 -11.03 -16.13 5.20
C ASP A 173 -9.76 -16.21 6.07
N TYR A 174 -9.79 -17.04 7.09
CA TYR A 174 -8.68 -17.19 8.02
C TYR A 174 -7.38 -17.68 7.33
N ALA A 175 -7.50 -18.67 6.42
CA ALA A 175 -6.34 -19.24 5.74
C ALA A 175 -5.68 -18.22 4.80
N ALA A 176 -6.47 -17.49 4.02
CA ALA A 176 -5.99 -16.43 3.15
C ALA A 176 -5.40 -15.24 3.95
N THR A 177 -5.99 -14.89 5.11
CA THR A 177 -5.45 -13.85 5.99
C THR A 177 -4.09 -14.26 6.58
N LYS A 178 -3.92 -15.52 6.96
CA LYS A 178 -2.63 -16.03 7.43
C LYS A 178 -1.57 -15.96 6.32
N ARG A 179 -1.92 -16.38 5.11
CA ARG A 179 -1.01 -16.28 3.95
C ARG A 179 -0.65 -14.85 3.60
N LEU A 180 -1.59 -13.92 3.76
CA LEU A 180 -1.32 -12.47 3.62
C LEU A 180 -0.26 -12.00 4.63
N ALA A 181 -0.36 -12.41 5.91
CA ALA A 181 0.64 -12.09 6.92
C ALA A 181 2.02 -12.64 6.56
N GLU A 182 2.11 -13.88 6.09
CA GLU A 182 3.36 -14.50 5.65
C GLU A 182 4.03 -13.73 4.49
N ILE A 183 3.23 -13.23 3.54
CA ILE A 183 3.73 -12.36 2.46
C ILE A 183 4.25 -11.04 3.03
N MET A 184 3.51 -10.39 3.93
CA MET A 184 3.93 -9.13 4.55
C MET A 184 5.20 -9.30 5.40
N GLU A 185 5.36 -10.44 6.08
CA GLU A 185 6.57 -10.80 6.80
C GLU A 185 7.78 -10.91 5.87
N LYS A 186 7.61 -11.57 4.73
CA LYS A 186 8.66 -11.63 3.67
C LYS A 186 9.05 -10.23 3.20
N LEU A 187 8.07 -9.35 2.94
CA LEU A 187 8.33 -7.96 2.54
C LEU A 187 9.08 -7.18 3.62
N LYS A 188 8.65 -7.28 4.88
CA LYS A 188 9.31 -6.63 6.01
C LYS A 188 10.75 -7.13 6.17
N SER A 189 10.95 -8.44 6.12
CA SER A 189 12.28 -9.07 6.22
C SER A 189 13.22 -8.67 5.09
N ALA A 190 12.68 -8.35 3.92
CA ALA A 190 13.42 -7.80 2.78
C ALA A 190 13.76 -6.31 2.93
N GLY A 191 13.31 -5.66 4.02
CA GLY A 191 13.63 -4.26 4.33
C GLY A 191 12.72 -3.23 3.68
N TYR A 192 11.58 -3.64 3.11
CA TYR A 192 10.60 -2.70 2.54
C TYR A 192 9.85 -1.94 3.63
N THR A 193 9.51 -0.68 3.33
CA THR A 193 8.62 0.12 4.18
C THR A 193 7.18 -0.22 3.87
N ILE A 194 6.38 -0.50 4.90
CA ILE A 194 5.02 -0.99 4.72
C ILE A 194 4.05 -0.12 5.51
N PHE A 195 3.00 0.34 4.84
CA PHE A 195 1.84 0.95 5.46
C PHE A 195 0.63 0.02 5.29
N VAL A 196 -0.02 -0.30 6.38
CA VAL A 196 -1.27 -1.09 6.35
C VAL A 196 -2.37 -0.29 7.02
N VAL A 197 -3.46 -0.07 6.30
CA VAL A 197 -4.73 0.39 6.87
C VAL A 197 -5.53 -0.83 7.25
N GLU A 198 -5.83 -1.02 8.52
CA GLU A 198 -6.60 -2.18 9.00
C GLU A 198 -7.44 -1.87 10.23
N HIS A 199 -8.57 -2.58 10.31
CA HIS A 199 -9.44 -2.61 11.48
C HIS A 199 -9.24 -3.89 12.30
N ARG A 200 -8.94 -5.01 11.65
CA ARG A 200 -8.72 -6.33 12.25
C ARG A 200 -7.25 -6.73 12.11
N PHE A 201 -6.37 -6.17 12.91
CA PHE A 201 -4.91 -6.29 12.79
C PHE A 201 -4.27 -7.39 13.67
N TYR A 202 -5.05 -8.28 14.29
CA TYR A 202 -4.53 -9.35 15.13
C TYR A 202 -3.51 -10.26 14.43
N TYR A 203 -3.68 -10.47 13.13
CA TYR A 203 -2.79 -11.27 12.30
C TYR A 203 -1.46 -10.57 11.95
N LEU A 204 -1.35 -9.28 12.22
CA LEU A 204 -0.16 -8.44 11.96
C LEU A 204 0.58 -8.07 13.25
N ARG A 205 0.11 -8.52 14.42
CA ARG A 205 0.59 -8.06 15.72
C ARG A 205 2.11 -8.08 15.85
N ASP A 206 2.75 -9.17 15.39
CA ASP A 206 4.19 -9.37 15.51
C ASP A 206 4.99 -8.66 14.41
N LEU A 207 4.31 -8.10 13.41
CA LEU A 207 4.93 -7.37 12.29
C LEU A 207 4.95 -5.85 12.52
N ILE A 208 4.03 -5.32 13.33
CA ILE A 208 3.85 -3.88 13.49
C ILE A 208 5.00 -3.29 14.33
N ASP A 209 5.74 -2.35 13.76
CA ASP A 209 6.74 -1.58 14.51
C ASP A 209 6.12 -0.37 15.22
N ARG A 210 5.16 0.31 14.55
CA ARG A 210 4.44 1.45 15.12
C ARG A 210 3.01 1.49 14.61
N ALA A 211 2.09 1.92 15.46
CA ALA A 211 0.69 2.13 15.10
C ALA A 211 0.32 3.61 15.22
N PHE A 212 -0.41 4.11 14.23
CA PHE A 212 -0.94 5.46 14.21
C PHE A 212 -2.47 5.41 14.24
N LEU A 213 -3.03 5.94 15.33
CA LEU A 213 -4.47 6.12 15.45
C LEU A 213 -4.87 7.48 14.88
N ILE A 214 -5.66 7.48 13.82
CA ILE A 214 -6.20 8.70 13.24
C ILE A 214 -7.56 8.98 13.88
N GLN A 215 -7.67 10.11 14.61
CA GLN A 215 -8.90 10.57 15.23
C GLN A 215 -9.14 12.02 14.90
N LEU A 216 -10.38 12.36 14.48
CA LEU A 216 -10.77 13.74 14.17
C LEU A 216 -9.76 14.48 13.27
N SER A 217 -9.22 13.77 12.28
CA SER A 217 -8.22 14.29 11.34
C SER A 217 -6.83 14.56 11.93
N LEU A 218 -6.56 14.13 13.16
CA LEU A 218 -5.27 14.19 13.85
C LEU A 218 -4.68 12.78 14.01
N ILE A 219 -3.35 12.70 14.10
CA ILE A 219 -2.64 11.43 14.34
C ILE A 219 -2.19 11.36 15.81
N HIS A 220 -2.54 10.25 16.45
CA HIS A 220 -1.97 9.85 17.74
C HIS A 220 -1.03 8.66 17.52
N ILE A 221 0.19 8.76 18.01
CA ILE A 221 1.21 7.71 17.91
C ILE A 221 1.05 6.77 19.11
N SER A 222 0.92 5.48 18.86
CA SER A 222 1.11 4.45 19.88
C SER A 222 2.30 3.56 19.51
N GLU A 223 3.24 3.38 20.43
CA GLU A 223 4.30 2.40 20.28
C GLU A 223 3.77 0.98 20.55
N PRO A 224 4.30 -0.06 19.88
CA PRO A 224 3.73 -1.42 19.89
C PRO A 224 3.71 -2.12 21.25
N THR A 225 4.41 -1.60 22.24
CA THR A 225 4.45 -2.16 23.62
C THR A 225 3.14 -2.04 24.40
N ARG A 226 2.10 -1.39 23.86
CA ARG A 226 0.79 -1.20 24.49
C ARG A 226 -0.39 -1.28 23.52
N LEU A 227 -0.40 -2.27 22.66
CA LEU A 227 -1.65 -2.70 22.03
C LEU A 227 -2.37 -3.66 23.00
N ASP A 228 -2.72 -3.15 24.18
CA ASP A 228 -3.65 -3.83 25.07
C ASP A 228 -5.04 -3.77 24.42
N VAL A 229 -5.47 -4.92 23.94
CA VAL A 229 -6.80 -5.19 23.40
C VAL A 229 -7.77 -5.43 24.53
#